data_5d4f9fc96150900a215f9ab2d7f272a6
#
_entry.id   5d4f9fc96150900a215f9ab2d7f272a6
#
_cell.length_a   1.000
_cell.length_b   1.000
_cell.length_c   1.000
_cell.angle_alpha   90.00
_cell.angle_beta   90.00
_cell.angle_gamma   90.00
#
_symmetry.space_group_name_H-M   'P 1'
#
loop_
_entity.id
_entity.type
_entity.pdbx_description
1 polymer ?
#
loop_
_entity_poly.entity_id
_entity_poly.type
_entity_poly.pdbx_seq_one_letter_code
_entity_poly.pdbx_strand_id
1 'polypeptide(L)'
;MTSHRFQLRDRCAQLLFIAAFASIVFVAPGCHPANSARGVVDRFIDQYYVAIDLKAAEPFCTGLALDKLHHEMQLVGNQKIDANTRKPVVHYKLTAERDATDHIEFLFRATIDVPEGGTFNRNWLITARKDAATWKVSNFDDYE
;
A
#
# COMPACT_ATOMS: atom_id res chain seq x y z
N MET A 1 74.99 47.20 -1.65
CA MET A 1 75.48 45.83 -1.53
C MET A 1 74.41 45.02 -0.78
N THR A 2 73.96 43.90 -1.40
CA THR A 2 73.23 42.73 -0.86
C THR A 2 71.93 42.99 -0.13
N SER A 3 70.85 42.95 -0.87
CA SER A 3 69.99 41.85 -1.12
C SER A 3 69.66 40.90 0.09
N HIS A 4 68.46 40.98 0.62
CA HIS A 4 67.81 39.80 1.15
C HIS A 4 66.35 39.94 0.91
N ARG A 5 65.89 39.12 -0.02
CA ARG A 5 64.47 38.83 -0.29
C ARG A 5 63.91 38.05 0.86
N PHE A 6 62.89 38.56 1.47
CA PHE A 6 62.07 37.76 2.37
C PHE A 6 60.75 37.49 1.67
N GLN A 7 60.63 36.31 1.13
CA GLN A 7 59.34 35.80 0.63
C GLN A 7 58.48 35.37 1.79
N LEU A 8 57.52 36.18 2.14
CA LEU A 8 56.39 35.69 2.94
C LEU A 8 55.48 34.92 2.00
N ARG A 9 55.54 33.62 2.14
CA ARG A 9 54.55 32.71 1.53
C ARG A 9 53.32 32.76 2.41
N ASP A 10 52.31 33.50 1.95
CA ASP A 10 50.97 33.45 2.48
C ASP A 10 50.40 32.04 2.27
N ARG A 11 50.38 31.30 3.34
CA ARG A 11 49.61 30.07 3.41
C ARG A 11 48.15 30.46 3.64
N CYS A 12 47.42 30.64 2.54
CA CYS A 12 45.99 30.62 2.59
C CYS A 12 45.54 29.22 3.12
N ALA A 13 45.20 29.21 4.37
CA ALA A 13 44.50 28.09 4.96
C ALA A 13 43.15 28.00 4.28
N GLN A 14 43.03 27.12 3.31
CA GLN A 14 41.74 26.72 2.77
C GLN A 14 40.99 25.93 3.84
N LEU A 15 40.12 26.62 4.53
CA LEU A 15 39.08 26.00 5.36
C LEU A 15 38.08 25.32 4.40
N LEU A 16 38.28 24.03 4.19
CA LEU A 16 37.32 23.15 3.57
C LEU A 16 36.11 23.01 4.53
N PHE A 17 35.09 23.83 4.31
CA PHE A 17 33.78 23.60 4.86
C PHE A 17 33.18 22.36 4.17
N ILE A 18 33.33 21.21 4.82
CA ILE A 18 32.58 20.03 4.47
C ILE A 18 31.16 20.27 4.98
N ALA A 19 30.31 20.82 4.12
CA ALA A 19 28.88 20.83 4.33
C ALA A 19 28.38 19.40 4.19
N ALA A 20 28.25 18.69 5.32
CA ALA A 20 27.55 17.41 5.39
C ALA A 20 26.08 17.69 5.11
N PHE A 21 25.66 17.55 3.86
CA PHE A 21 24.26 17.47 3.49
C PHE A 21 23.70 16.17 4.08
N ALA A 22 23.13 16.26 5.26
CA ALA A 22 22.27 15.21 5.79
C ALA A 22 21.03 15.13 4.89
N SER A 23 21.07 14.25 3.91
CA SER A 23 19.91 13.89 3.10
C SER A 23 18.90 13.23 4.02
N ILE A 24 17.97 14.01 4.54
CA ILE A 24 16.77 13.50 5.21
C ILE A 24 15.96 12.81 4.11
N VAL A 25 16.11 11.49 4.01
CA VAL A 25 15.21 10.67 3.19
C VAL A 25 13.83 10.72 3.86
N PHE A 26 12.99 11.64 3.40
CA PHE A 26 11.57 11.59 3.67
C PHE A 26 11.04 10.32 3.02
N VAL A 27 10.89 9.25 3.80
CA VAL A 27 10.08 8.10 3.42
C VAL A 27 8.64 8.58 3.44
N ALA A 28 8.18 9.10 2.31
CA ALA A 28 6.76 9.36 2.11
C ALA A 28 6.01 8.03 2.29
N PRO A 29 4.86 8.00 3.00
CA PRO A 29 4.03 6.81 3.07
C PRO A 29 3.70 6.39 1.64
N GLY A 30 4.16 5.19 1.27
CA GLY A 30 4.35 4.78 -0.11
C GLY A 30 3.06 4.73 -0.91
N CYS A 31 2.92 5.63 -1.87
CA CYS A 31 2.11 5.36 -3.04
C CYS A 31 2.82 4.26 -3.85
N HIS A 32 2.38 3.02 -3.70
CA HIS A 32 2.87 1.94 -4.55
C HIS A 32 2.43 2.20 -6.00
N PRO A 33 3.28 1.90 -7.01
CA PRO A 33 2.88 2.03 -8.40
C PRO A 33 1.57 1.28 -8.65
N ALA A 34 0.62 1.92 -9.32
CA ALA A 34 -0.70 1.36 -9.56
C ALA A 34 -0.68 -0.02 -10.24
N ASN A 35 0.38 -0.34 -10.99
CA ASN A 35 0.55 -1.61 -11.72
C ASN A 35 1.36 -2.64 -10.95
N SER A 36 1.82 -2.35 -9.71
CA SER A 36 2.49 -3.34 -8.87
C SER A 36 1.47 -4.27 -8.20
N ALA A 37 1.91 -5.44 -7.75
CA ALA A 37 1.06 -6.36 -6.98
C ALA A 37 0.44 -5.65 -5.78
N ARG A 38 1.25 -4.93 -5.01
CA ARG A 38 0.80 -4.17 -3.85
C ARG A 38 -0.19 -3.08 -4.22
N GLY A 39 0.05 -2.29 -5.27
CA GLY A 39 -0.85 -1.23 -5.71
C GLY A 39 -2.21 -1.76 -6.18
N VAL A 40 -2.27 -2.97 -6.75
CA VAL A 40 -3.53 -3.64 -7.11
C VAL A 40 -4.27 -4.11 -5.86
N VAL A 41 -3.55 -4.72 -4.90
CA VAL A 41 -4.13 -5.16 -3.62
C VAL A 41 -4.69 -3.99 -2.83
N ASP A 42 -3.96 -2.88 -2.71
CA ASP A 42 -4.42 -1.68 -2.00
C ASP A 42 -5.73 -1.15 -2.63
N ARG A 43 -5.81 -1.06 -3.96
CA ARG A 43 -7.05 -0.64 -4.65
C ARG A 43 -8.21 -1.61 -4.47
N PHE A 44 -7.91 -2.91 -4.47
CA PHE A 44 -8.93 -3.91 -4.15
C PHE A 44 -9.48 -3.72 -2.73
N ILE A 45 -8.60 -3.55 -1.73
CA ILE A 45 -9.01 -3.31 -0.34
C ILE A 45 -9.88 -2.05 -0.24
N ASP A 46 -9.45 -0.96 -0.88
CA ASP A 46 -10.18 0.32 -0.85
C ASP A 46 -11.59 0.18 -1.44
N GLN A 47 -11.76 -0.58 -2.51
CA GLN A 47 -13.08 -0.77 -3.10
C GLN A 47 -13.91 -1.81 -2.35
N TYR A 48 -13.34 -2.97 -2.05
CA TYR A 48 -14.06 -4.09 -1.48
C TYR A 48 -14.37 -3.90 0.02
N TYR A 49 -13.34 -3.60 0.84
CA TYR A 49 -13.50 -3.53 2.30
C TYR A 49 -13.84 -2.13 2.81
N VAL A 50 -13.31 -1.07 2.20
CA VAL A 50 -13.50 0.30 2.69
C VAL A 50 -14.72 0.97 2.06
N ALA A 51 -14.79 0.98 0.73
CA ALA A 51 -15.93 1.57 0.02
C ALA A 51 -17.17 0.67 0.02
N ILE A 52 -16.99 -0.65 0.18
CA ILE A 52 -18.02 -1.69 0.07
C ILE A 52 -18.70 -1.60 -1.31
N ASP A 53 -17.87 -1.41 -2.34
CA ASP A 53 -18.29 -1.35 -3.74
C ASP A 53 -17.76 -2.57 -4.48
N LEU A 54 -18.53 -3.65 -4.46
CA LEU A 54 -18.17 -4.92 -5.09
C LEU A 54 -17.93 -4.77 -6.59
N LYS A 55 -18.73 -3.93 -7.26
CA LYS A 55 -18.60 -3.71 -8.69
C LYS A 55 -17.32 -2.93 -9.05
N ALA A 56 -16.94 -1.97 -8.23
CA ALA A 56 -15.68 -1.24 -8.42
C ALA A 56 -14.44 -2.09 -8.06
N ALA A 57 -14.60 -3.13 -7.22
CA ALA A 57 -13.56 -4.10 -6.91
C ALA A 57 -13.31 -5.13 -8.03
N GLU A 58 -14.32 -5.42 -8.86
CA GLU A 58 -14.29 -6.46 -9.90
C GLU A 58 -13.10 -6.33 -10.87
N PRO A 59 -12.73 -5.14 -11.38
CA PRO A 59 -11.61 -5.00 -12.32
C PRO A 59 -10.24 -5.42 -11.73
N PHE A 60 -10.13 -5.52 -10.41
CA PHE A 60 -8.89 -5.91 -9.74
C PHE A 60 -8.80 -7.41 -9.49
N CYS A 61 -9.87 -8.18 -9.73
CA CYS A 61 -9.99 -9.60 -9.43
C CYS A 61 -9.74 -10.49 -10.66
N THR A 62 -9.32 -11.74 -10.39
CA THR A 62 -9.25 -12.86 -11.33
C THR A 62 -9.43 -14.18 -10.58
N GLY A 63 -9.75 -15.25 -11.27
CA GLY A 63 -9.86 -16.59 -10.70
C GLY A 63 -10.81 -16.66 -9.51
N LEU A 64 -10.40 -17.32 -8.43
CA LEU A 64 -11.23 -17.53 -7.25
C LEU A 64 -11.73 -16.23 -6.60
N ALA A 65 -10.91 -15.16 -6.62
CA ALA A 65 -11.35 -13.87 -6.10
C ALA A 65 -12.53 -13.30 -6.89
N LEU A 66 -12.51 -13.44 -8.21
CA LEU A 66 -13.59 -13.00 -9.09
C LEU A 66 -14.86 -13.84 -8.85
N ASP A 67 -14.72 -15.16 -8.70
CA ASP A 67 -15.84 -16.07 -8.43
C ASP A 67 -16.50 -15.74 -7.08
N LYS A 68 -15.71 -15.54 -6.02
CA LYS A 68 -16.20 -15.10 -4.71
C LYS A 68 -16.98 -13.79 -4.81
N LEU A 69 -16.39 -12.81 -5.50
CA LEU A 69 -17.01 -11.49 -5.68
C LEU A 69 -18.34 -11.57 -6.42
N HIS A 70 -18.42 -12.34 -7.50
CA HIS A 70 -19.66 -12.56 -8.26
C HIS A 70 -20.73 -13.26 -7.42
N HIS A 71 -20.31 -14.25 -6.60
CA HIS A 71 -21.24 -14.91 -5.69
C HIS A 71 -21.83 -13.94 -4.66
N GLU A 72 -21.00 -13.09 -4.06
CA GLU A 72 -21.47 -12.06 -3.13
C GLU A 72 -22.38 -11.04 -3.80
N MET A 73 -22.06 -10.58 -5.03
CA MET A 73 -22.95 -9.71 -5.79
C MET A 73 -24.33 -10.34 -6.03
N GLN A 74 -24.39 -11.65 -6.24
CA GLN A 74 -25.68 -12.37 -6.37
C GLN A 74 -26.45 -12.40 -5.05
N LEU A 75 -25.74 -12.58 -3.91
CA LEU A 75 -26.37 -12.62 -2.59
C LEU A 75 -26.94 -11.26 -2.16
N VAL A 76 -26.19 -10.18 -2.38
CA VAL A 76 -26.65 -8.82 -2.03
C VAL A 76 -27.66 -8.28 -3.05
N GLY A 77 -27.73 -8.85 -4.24
CA GLY A 77 -28.64 -8.44 -5.30
C GLY A 77 -28.47 -6.97 -5.67
N ASN A 78 -29.58 -6.26 -5.82
CA ASN A 78 -29.58 -4.83 -6.13
C ASN A 78 -29.58 -3.93 -4.87
N GLN A 79 -29.24 -4.47 -3.70
CA GLN A 79 -29.15 -3.66 -2.49
C GLN A 79 -28.03 -2.63 -2.67
N LYS A 80 -28.42 -1.39 -2.79
CA LYS A 80 -27.47 -0.26 -2.76
C LYS A 80 -27.30 0.18 -1.33
N ILE A 81 -26.05 0.31 -0.90
CA ILE A 81 -25.75 1.07 0.31
C ILE A 81 -26.12 2.52 -0.02
N ASP A 82 -27.21 2.99 0.53
CA ASP A 82 -27.67 4.35 0.30
C ASP A 82 -26.84 5.38 1.07
N ALA A 83 -27.04 6.66 0.78
CA ALA A 83 -26.29 7.74 1.41
C ALA A 83 -26.58 7.86 2.93
N ASN A 84 -27.65 7.23 3.43
CA ASN A 84 -28.04 7.25 4.83
C ASN A 84 -27.42 6.07 5.62
N THR A 85 -26.90 5.06 4.93
CA THR A 85 -26.23 3.92 5.56
C THR A 85 -24.90 4.38 6.14
N ARG A 86 -24.77 4.31 7.45
CA ARG A 86 -23.49 4.57 8.12
C ARG A 86 -22.53 3.44 7.82
N LYS A 87 -21.53 3.72 6.99
CA LYS A 87 -20.48 2.75 6.66
C LYS A 87 -19.56 2.53 7.85
N PRO A 88 -19.04 1.31 8.06
CA PRO A 88 -17.96 1.07 8.98
C PRO A 88 -16.73 1.91 8.63
N VAL A 89 -15.98 2.31 9.65
CA VAL A 89 -14.65 2.90 9.48
C VAL A 89 -13.64 1.76 9.52
N VAL A 90 -12.84 1.63 8.48
CA VAL A 90 -11.87 0.56 8.34
C VAL A 90 -10.45 1.12 8.38
N HIS A 91 -9.67 0.64 9.34
CA HIS A 91 -8.24 0.90 9.43
C HIS A 91 -7.50 -0.40 9.19
N TYR A 92 -6.52 -0.41 8.30
CA TYR A 92 -5.74 -1.61 8.02
C TYR A 92 -4.26 -1.32 7.87
N LYS A 93 -3.44 -2.33 8.14
CA LYS A 93 -2.00 -2.28 7.94
C LYS A 93 -1.48 -3.61 7.43
N LEU A 94 -0.50 -3.57 6.54
CA LEU A 94 0.25 -4.74 6.14
C LEU A 94 1.07 -5.26 7.33
N THR A 95 1.01 -6.56 7.57
CA THR A 95 1.78 -7.24 8.61
C THR A 95 2.86 -8.14 8.05
N ALA A 96 2.63 -8.72 6.87
CA ALA A 96 3.62 -9.51 6.15
C ALA A 96 3.34 -9.52 4.64
N GLU A 97 4.41 -9.71 3.87
CA GLU A 97 4.39 -9.97 2.44
C GLU A 97 5.24 -11.21 2.20
N ARG A 98 4.75 -12.13 1.39
CA ARG A 98 5.41 -13.40 1.07
C ARG A 98 5.42 -13.61 -0.42
N ASP A 99 6.60 -13.63 -1.01
CA ASP A 99 6.79 -13.97 -2.41
C ASP A 99 6.79 -15.48 -2.59
N ALA A 100 5.97 -15.96 -3.52
CA ALA A 100 5.99 -17.32 -4.04
C ALA A 100 6.35 -17.29 -5.53
N THR A 101 6.53 -18.47 -6.12
CA THR A 101 7.01 -18.59 -7.51
C THR A 101 6.07 -17.91 -8.52
N ASP A 102 4.76 -17.95 -8.28
CA ASP A 102 3.73 -17.51 -9.23
C ASP A 102 2.71 -16.53 -8.64
N HIS A 103 2.86 -16.16 -7.37
CA HIS A 103 1.98 -15.22 -6.68
C HIS A 103 2.70 -14.51 -5.52
N ILE A 104 2.06 -13.49 -4.99
CA ILE A 104 2.48 -12.80 -3.78
C ILE A 104 1.31 -12.80 -2.81
N GLU A 105 1.59 -13.16 -1.55
CA GLU A 105 0.63 -13.14 -0.46
C GLU A 105 0.85 -11.89 0.40
N PHE A 106 -0.21 -11.20 0.71
CA PHE A 106 -0.24 -10.01 1.57
C PHE A 106 -1.11 -10.30 2.78
N LEU A 107 -0.53 -10.20 3.97
CA LEU A 107 -1.25 -10.33 5.22
C LEU A 107 -1.49 -8.95 5.81
N PHE A 108 -2.75 -8.68 6.12
CA PHE A 108 -3.16 -7.43 6.74
C PHE A 108 -3.83 -7.69 8.08
N ARG A 109 -3.68 -6.75 8.98
CA ARG A 109 -4.53 -6.62 10.16
C ARG A 109 -5.43 -5.43 9.97
N ALA A 110 -6.73 -5.65 10.11
CA ALA A 110 -7.76 -4.63 10.02
C ALA A 110 -8.45 -4.42 11.36
N THR A 111 -8.82 -3.19 11.64
CA THR A 111 -9.73 -2.79 12.70
C THR A 111 -10.93 -2.13 12.06
N ILE A 112 -12.11 -2.64 12.34
CA ILE A 112 -13.37 -2.24 11.72
C ILE A 112 -14.27 -1.69 12.82
N ASP A 113 -14.55 -0.40 12.76
CA ASP A 113 -15.45 0.28 13.70
C ASP A 113 -16.84 0.39 13.06
N VAL A 114 -17.77 -0.37 13.59
CA VAL A 114 -19.17 -0.38 13.14
C VAL A 114 -19.99 0.57 14.01
N PRO A 115 -20.65 1.59 13.45
CA PRO A 115 -21.51 2.48 14.22
C PRO A 115 -22.54 1.69 15.01
N GLU A 116 -22.57 1.88 16.33
CA GLU A 116 -23.47 1.18 17.27
C GLU A 116 -23.23 -0.34 17.41
N GLY A 117 -22.28 -0.91 16.62
CA GLY A 117 -21.94 -2.33 16.61
C GLY A 117 -20.63 -2.69 17.32
N GLY A 118 -19.80 -1.67 17.62
CA GLY A 118 -18.50 -1.87 18.25
C GLY A 118 -17.35 -2.06 17.27
N THR A 119 -16.19 -2.39 17.83
CA THR A 119 -14.93 -2.52 17.09
C THR A 119 -14.56 -3.99 16.93
N PHE A 120 -14.23 -4.40 15.72
CA PHE A 120 -13.81 -5.75 15.37
C PHE A 120 -12.41 -5.75 14.79
N ASN A 121 -11.62 -6.77 15.14
CA ASN A 121 -10.32 -7.02 14.53
C ASN A 121 -10.42 -8.20 13.57
N ARG A 122 -9.83 -8.07 12.39
CA ARG A 122 -9.78 -9.10 11.36
C ARG A 122 -8.36 -9.21 10.80
N ASN A 123 -8.06 -10.38 10.28
CA ASN A 123 -6.86 -10.61 9.50
C ASN A 123 -7.28 -10.95 8.07
N TRP A 124 -6.65 -10.30 7.11
CA TRP A 124 -6.92 -10.56 5.69
C TRP A 124 -5.69 -11.18 5.05
N LEU A 125 -5.89 -12.27 4.34
CA LEU A 125 -4.90 -12.84 3.45
C LEU A 125 -5.34 -12.57 2.02
N ILE A 126 -4.57 -11.77 1.29
CA ILE A 126 -4.89 -11.42 -0.09
C ILE A 126 -3.75 -11.91 -0.98
N THR A 127 -4.10 -12.70 -1.98
CA THR A 127 -3.15 -13.27 -2.93
C THR A 127 -3.24 -12.52 -4.25
N ALA A 128 -2.12 -11.96 -4.71
CA ALA A 128 -2.01 -11.35 -6.02
C ALA A 128 -1.21 -12.26 -6.97
N ARG A 129 -1.67 -12.35 -8.21
CA ARG A 129 -1.05 -13.12 -9.29
C ARG A 129 -1.02 -12.31 -10.58
N LYS A 130 -0.07 -12.60 -11.46
CA LYS A 130 -0.11 -12.03 -12.81
C LYS A 130 -1.15 -12.74 -13.65
N ASP A 131 -2.05 -11.97 -14.24
CA ASP A 131 -2.98 -12.38 -15.26
C ASP A 131 -2.52 -11.70 -16.56
N ALA A 132 -1.95 -12.49 -17.48
CA ALA A 132 -1.17 -11.99 -18.60
C ALA A 132 -0.03 -11.06 -18.15
N ALA A 133 -0.10 -9.76 -18.45
CA ALA A 133 0.91 -8.78 -18.09
C ALA A 133 0.54 -7.93 -16.86
N THR A 134 -0.65 -8.13 -16.28
CA THR A 134 -1.18 -7.30 -15.19
C THR A 134 -1.30 -8.07 -13.89
N TRP A 135 -1.04 -7.39 -12.77
CA TRP A 135 -1.34 -7.96 -11.46
C TRP A 135 -2.83 -7.92 -11.19
N LYS A 136 -3.34 -9.00 -10.60
CA LYS A 136 -4.74 -9.15 -10.17
C LYS A 136 -4.78 -9.85 -8.82
N VAL A 137 -5.80 -9.57 -8.03
CA VAL A 137 -6.14 -10.37 -6.85
C VAL A 137 -6.75 -11.68 -7.31
N SER A 138 -6.11 -12.79 -6.97
CA SER A 138 -6.55 -14.14 -7.37
C SER A 138 -7.29 -14.88 -6.25
N ASN A 139 -7.08 -14.48 -5.01
CA ASN A 139 -7.82 -14.98 -3.85
C ASN A 139 -7.79 -13.93 -2.72
N PHE A 140 -8.80 -13.97 -1.87
CA PHE A 140 -8.83 -13.23 -0.60
C PHE A 140 -9.61 -14.03 0.45
N ASP A 141 -9.13 -13.96 1.69
CA ASP A 141 -9.76 -14.62 2.83
C ASP A 141 -9.74 -13.68 4.04
N ASP A 142 -10.82 -13.75 4.83
CA ASP A 142 -11.01 -13.02 6.08
C ASP A 142 -11.08 -14.03 7.23
N TYR A 143 -10.30 -13.81 8.29
CA TYR A 143 -10.26 -14.69 9.45
C TYR A 143 -9.96 -13.91 10.74
N GLU A 144 -10.31 -14.49 11.87
CA GLU A 144 -10.10 -13.93 13.23
C GLU A 144 -8.67 -14.06 13.72
#